data_5ae46c25279edd12cad06a25e590da8f
#
_entry.id   5ae46c25279edd12cad06a25e590da8f
#
_cell.length_a   1.000
_cell.length_b   1.000
_cell.length_c   1.000
_cell.angle_alpha   90.00
_cell.angle_beta   90.00
_cell.angle_gamma   90.00
#
_symmetry.space_group_name_H-M   'P 1'
#
loop_
_entity.id
_entity.type
_entity.pdbx_description
1 polymer ?
#
loop_
_entity_poly.entity_id
_entity_poly.type
_entity_poly.pdbx_seq_one_letter_code
_entity_poly.pdbx_strand_id
1 'polypeptide(L)'
;MQSGNRDGRSCDAPPRMSESPQRSARPRGLRGYTLIELIIVMAIISILLATAVPMYQKSLVRTKESLLKNNLFTLRTVIDEYTFDKQKAPQTLQDLVDQGYLRGIPLDPMTGSSQTWRVIMEDAVSMVDQTQPGIYDVHSGSDLKSLEGTPYADW
;
A
#
# COMPACT_ATOMS: atom_id res chain seq x y z
N MET A 1 -70.40 72.44 -49.56
CA MET A 1 -70.38 71.53 -50.74
C MET A 1 -69.50 70.40 -50.42
N GLN A 2 -70.13 69.27 -50.12
CA GLN A 2 -70.07 67.95 -50.81
C GLN A 2 -68.65 67.36 -50.73
N SER A 3 -68.44 66.20 -50.44
CA SER A 3 -69.12 64.89 -50.32
C SER A 3 -68.03 63.80 -50.38
N GLY A 4 -68.25 62.74 -49.78
CA GLY A 4 -67.88 61.40 -50.19
C GLY A 4 -66.83 60.70 -49.40
N ASN A 5 -67.26 60.00 -48.37
CA ASN A 5 -67.48 58.56 -48.17
C ASN A 5 -66.67 57.68 -49.15
N ARG A 6 -65.89 56.80 -48.50
CA ARG A 6 -65.95 55.34 -48.74
C ARG A 6 -65.01 54.53 -47.84
N ASP A 7 -65.70 53.76 -47.10
CA ASP A 7 -65.28 52.57 -46.38
C ASP A 7 -64.22 51.72 -47.14
N GLY A 8 -63.16 51.34 -46.43
CA GLY A 8 -62.23 50.27 -46.82
C GLY A 8 -61.94 49.44 -45.58
N ARG A 9 -62.79 48.47 -45.26
CA ARG A 9 -62.50 47.46 -44.26
C ARG A 9 -61.35 46.61 -44.77
N SER A 10 -60.19 46.77 -44.15
CA SER A 10 -59.12 45.83 -44.28
C SER A 10 -59.28 44.71 -43.24
N CYS A 11 -59.51 43.52 -43.73
CA CYS A 11 -59.55 42.32 -42.88
C CYS A 11 -58.15 42.03 -42.37
N ASP A 12 -57.95 42.28 -41.07
CA ASP A 12 -56.76 41.81 -40.36
C ASP A 12 -56.83 40.29 -40.27
N ALA A 13 -55.98 39.59 -41.04
CA ALA A 13 -55.76 38.18 -40.83
C ALA A 13 -54.86 37.96 -39.60
N PRO A 14 -55.20 37.01 -38.70
CA PRO A 14 -54.42 36.76 -37.53
C PRO A 14 -53.01 36.18 -37.93
N PRO A 15 -51.95 36.55 -37.18
CA PRO A 15 -50.62 36.01 -37.46
C PRO A 15 -50.61 34.50 -37.30
N ARG A 16 -50.17 33.81 -38.34
CA ARG A 16 -49.86 32.39 -38.23
C ARG A 16 -48.75 32.16 -37.24
N MET A 17 -49.08 31.57 -36.06
CA MET A 17 -48.12 31.00 -35.18
C MET A 17 -47.33 29.94 -35.93
N SER A 18 -46.03 30.23 -36.11
CA SER A 18 -45.09 29.22 -36.58
C SER A 18 -44.90 28.19 -35.49
N GLU A 19 -45.55 27.06 -35.61
CA GLU A 19 -45.22 25.87 -34.81
C GLU A 19 -43.80 25.43 -35.15
N SER A 20 -42.89 25.73 -34.24
CA SER A 20 -41.57 25.13 -34.25
C SER A 20 -41.68 23.61 -34.08
N PRO A 21 -41.04 22.80 -34.93
CA PRO A 21 -41.08 21.37 -34.78
C PRO A 21 -40.37 20.98 -33.47
N GLN A 22 -41.17 20.52 -32.49
CA GLN A 22 -40.62 19.89 -31.29
C GLN A 22 -39.82 18.67 -31.76
N ARG A 23 -38.48 18.82 -31.73
CA ARG A 23 -37.56 17.69 -31.83
C ARG A 23 -37.83 16.79 -30.64
N SER A 24 -38.60 15.75 -30.86
CA SER A 24 -38.73 14.66 -29.91
C SER A 24 -37.32 14.08 -29.66
N ALA A 25 -36.72 14.38 -28.52
CA ALA A 25 -35.51 13.73 -28.07
C ALA A 25 -35.85 12.22 -27.94
N ARG A 26 -35.37 11.43 -28.88
CA ARG A 26 -35.45 9.97 -28.77
C ARG A 26 -34.74 9.58 -27.48
N PRO A 27 -35.41 8.87 -26.57
CA PRO A 27 -34.74 8.37 -25.37
C PRO A 27 -33.59 7.47 -25.86
N ARG A 28 -32.35 7.81 -25.45
CA ARG A 28 -31.22 6.92 -25.62
C ARG A 28 -31.56 5.65 -24.86
N GLY A 29 -31.92 4.61 -25.59
CA GLY A 29 -32.21 3.31 -25.01
C GLY A 29 -31.05 2.91 -24.11
N LEU A 30 -31.32 2.75 -22.83
CA LEU A 30 -30.41 2.13 -21.88
C LEU A 30 -30.15 0.72 -22.42
N ARG A 31 -28.97 0.51 -22.99
CA ARG A 31 -28.53 -0.82 -23.40
C ARG A 31 -28.37 -1.63 -22.10
N GLY A 32 -29.34 -2.42 -21.78
CA GLY A 32 -29.25 -3.41 -20.72
C GLY A 32 -28.26 -4.50 -21.12
N TYR A 33 -27.41 -4.90 -20.21
CA TYR A 33 -26.54 -6.06 -20.40
C TYR A 33 -27.37 -7.34 -20.44
N THR A 34 -26.96 -8.28 -21.29
CA THR A 34 -27.58 -9.61 -21.31
C THR A 34 -27.01 -10.46 -20.16
N LEU A 35 -27.79 -11.41 -19.69
CA LEU A 35 -27.36 -12.32 -18.63
C LEU A 35 -26.12 -13.12 -19.04
N ILE A 36 -26.04 -13.50 -20.31
CA ILE A 36 -24.86 -14.20 -20.87
C ILE A 36 -23.61 -13.33 -20.87
N GLU A 37 -23.71 -12.03 -21.16
CA GLU A 37 -22.61 -11.09 -21.13
C GLU A 37 -22.06 -10.93 -19.72
N LEU A 38 -22.94 -10.88 -18.69
CA LEU A 38 -22.51 -10.84 -17.29
C LEU A 38 -21.75 -12.11 -16.90
N ILE A 39 -22.23 -13.28 -17.31
CA ILE A 39 -21.56 -14.56 -17.00
C ILE A 39 -20.17 -14.62 -17.64
N ILE A 40 -20.05 -14.21 -18.91
CA ILE A 40 -18.76 -14.18 -19.60
C ILE A 40 -17.77 -13.21 -18.92
N VAL A 41 -18.21 -12.02 -18.55
CA VAL A 41 -17.38 -11.05 -17.84
C VAL A 41 -16.89 -11.60 -16.50
N MET A 42 -17.80 -12.21 -15.72
CA MET A 42 -17.43 -12.83 -14.44
C MET A 42 -16.45 -14.00 -14.62
N ALA A 43 -16.62 -14.80 -15.68
CA ALA A 43 -15.69 -15.88 -15.99
C ALA A 43 -14.28 -15.34 -16.32
N ILE A 44 -14.18 -14.29 -17.14
CA ILE A 44 -12.89 -13.66 -17.49
C ILE A 44 -12.21 -13.08 -16.25
N ILE A 45 -12.95 -12.32 -15.41
CA ILE A 45 -12.43 -11.74 -14.17
C ILE A 45 -11.91 -12.85 -13.23
N SER A 46 -12.64 -13.95 -13.10
CA SER A 46 -12.23 -15.08 -12.24
C SER A 46 -10.92 -15.70 -12.70
N ILE A 47 -10.71 -15.87 -14.00
CA ILE A 47 -9.46 -16.39 -14.56
C ILE A 47 -8.29 -15.43 -14.30
N LEU A 48 -8.50 -14.12 -14.49
CA LEU A 48 -7.47 -13.11 -14.22
C LEU A 48 -7.08 -13.07 -12.75
N LEU A 49 -8.06 -13.12 -11.84
CA LEU A 49 -7.81 -13.12 -10.40
C LEU A 49 -7.07 -14.38 -9.96
N ALA A 50 -7.39 -15.55 -10.55
CA ALA A 50 -6.71 -16.80 -10.22
C ALA A 50 -5.19 -16.75 -10.46
N THR A 51 -4.72 -15.96 -11.41
CA THR A 51 -3.30 -15.78 -11.69
C THR A 51 -2.67 -14.59 -10.93
N ALA A 52 -3.44 -13.51 -10.73
CA ALA A 52 -2.96 -12.28 -10.11
C ALA A 52 -2.70 -12.43 -8.61
N VAL A 53 -3.59 -13.12 -7.88
CA VAL A 53 -3.51 -13.27 -6.42
C VAL A 53 -2.21 -13.94 -5.95
N PRO A 54 -1.77 -15.11 -6.49
CA PRO A 54 -0.55 -15.75 -6.02
C PRO A 54 0.72 -14.95 -6.35
N MET A 55 0.74 -14.20 -7.46
CA MET A 55 1.86 -13.30 -7.77
C MET A 55 1.96 -12.16 -6.76
N TYR A 56 0.83 -11.58 -6.38
CA TYR A 56 0.78 -10.51 -5.41
C TYR A 56 1.29 -10.95 -4.02
N GLN A 57 0.88 -12.13 -3.56
CA GLN A 57 1.34 -12.68 -2.28
C GLN A 57 2.86 -12.88 -2.25
N LYS A 58 3.45 -13.44 -3.30
CA LYS A 58 4.92 -13.60 -3.40
C LYS A 58 5.64 -12.26 -3.40
N SER A 59 5.09 -11.24 -4.06
CA SER A 59 5.65 -9.89 -4.06
C SER A 59 5.64 -9.25 -2.67
N LEU A 60 4.57 -9.44 -1.89
CA LEU A 60 4.49 -8.98 -0.50
C LEU A 60 5.57 -9.64 0.39
N VAL A 61 5.76 -10.95 0.25
CA VAL A 61 6.78 -11.65 1.02
C VAL A 61 8.17 -11.13 0.67
N ARG A 62 8.52 -10.95 -0.61
CA ARG A 62 9.80 -10.36 -1.04
C ARG A 62 10.03 -8.96 -0.45
N THR A 63 8.99 -8.14 -0.41
CA THR A 63 9.09 -6.79 0.18
C THR A 63 9.39 -6.88 1.68
N LYS A 64 8.73 -7.78 2.40
CA LYS A 64 8.99 -8.02 3.82
C LYS A 64 10.41 -8.56 4.05
N GLU A 65 10.88 -9.48 3.22
CA GLU A 65 12.26 -9.99 3.29
C GLU A 65 13.30 -8.89 3.08
N SER A 66 13.09 -8.02 2.09
CA SER A 66 13.98 -6.89 1.86
C SER A 66 13.99 -5.91 3.03
N LEU A 67 12.83 -5.64 3.62
CA LEU A 67 12.72 -4.80 4.80
C LEU A 67 13.40 -5.44 6.01
N LEU A 68 13.24 -6.76 6.21
CA LEU A 68 13.91 -7.50 7.27
C LEU A 68 15.44 -7.39 7.15
N LYS A 69 16.00 -7.66 5.96
CA LYS A 69 17.43 -7.53 5.70
C LYS A 69 17.95 -6.11 6.00
N ASN A 70 17.20 -5.09 5.61
CA ASN A 70 17.58 -3.71 5.89
C ASN A 70 17.54 -3.39 7.39
N ASN A 71 16.52 -3.88 8.11
CA ASN A 71 16.40 -3.68 9.55
C ASN A 71 17.53 -4.39 10.32
N LEU A 72 17.84 -5.63 9.94
CA LEU A 72 18.97 -6.38 10.50
C LEU A 72 20.29 -5.67 10.25
N PHE A 73 20.53 -5.24 9.03
CA PHE A 73 21.73 -4.48 8.70
C PHE A 73 21.85 -3.21 9.55
N THR A 74 20.75 -2.46 9.69
CA THR A 74 20.73 -1.24 10.51
C THR A 74 21.02 -1.54 11.97
N LEU A 75 20.37 -2.57 12.55
CA LEU A 75 20.60 -2.94 13.95
C LEU A 75 22.05 -3.37 14.20
N ARG A 76 22.61 -4.23 13.33
CA ARG A 76 24.01 -4.67 13.42
C ARG A 76 24.99 -3.51 13.33
N THR A 77 24.79 -2.62 12.34
CA THR A 77 25.63 -1.42 12.19
C THR A 77 25.62 -0.54 13.43
N VAL A 78 24.45 -0.34 14.02
CA VAL A 78 24.30 0.50 15.21
C VAL A 78 24.88 -0.17 16.46
N ILE A 79 24.80 -1.50 16.59
CA ILE A 79 25.45 -2.26 17.65
C ILE A 79 26.98 -2.10 17.56
N ASP A 80 27.54 -2.23 16.35
CA ASP A 80 28.95 -2.05 16.07
C ASP A 80 29.42 -0.62 16.41
N GLU A 81 28.65 0.39 16.00
CA GLU A 81 28.93 1.81 16.25
C GLU A 81 28.91 2.11 17.76
N TYR A 82 27.87 1.62 18.47
CA TYR A 82 27.80 1.75 19.93
C TYR A 82 28.98 1.10 20.62
N THR A 83 29.32 -0.13 20.20
CA THR A 83 30.44 -0.89 20.78
C THR A 83 31.77 -0.20 20.53
N PHE A 84 31.96 0.36 19.35
CA PHE A 84 33.17 1.12 19.03
C PHE A 84 33.30 2.40 19.88
N ASP A 85 32.22 3.16 20.01
CA ASP A 85 32.20 4.44 20.74
C ASP A 85 32.33 4.25 22.27
N LYS A 86 31.61 3.27 22.80
CA LYS A 86 31.54 3.04 24.25
C LYS A 86 32.59 2.06 24.74
N GLN A 87 33.30 1.38 23.84
CA GLN A 87 34.26 0.29 24.17
C GLN A 87 33.61 -0.82 25.00
N LYS A 88 32.31 -1.01 24.84
CA LYS A 88 31.50 -2.06 25.44
C LYS A 88 30.24 -2.29 24.61
N ALA A 89 29.83 -3.54 24.50
CA ALA A 89 28.61 -3.89 23.79
C ALA A 89 27.33 -3.50 24.59
N PRO A 90 26.22 -3.15 23.91
CA PRO A 90 24.98 -2.82 24.58
C PRO A 90 24.38 -4.04 25.31
N GLN A 91 23.73 -3.83 26.44
CA GLN A 91 23.08 -4.91 27.19
C GLN A 91 21.69 -5.22 26.66
N THR A 92 21.02 -4.20 26.12
CA THR A 92 19.68 -4.29 25.52
C THR A 92 19.61 -3.46 24.26
N LEU A 93 18.68 -3.80 23.35
CA LEU A 93 18.39 -2.96 22.20
C LEU A 93 17.83 -1.58 22.59
N GLN A 94 17.27 -1.47 23.78
CA GLN A 94 16.77 -0.21 24.32
C GLN A 94 17.91 0.76 24.64
N ASP A 95 19.09 0.28 25.02
CA ASP A 95 20.26 1.11 25.29
C ASP A 95 20.68 1.92 24.05
N LEU A 96 20.49 1.34 22.85
CA LEU A 96 20.77 2.03 21.58
C LEU A 96 19.81 3.21 21.34
N VAL A 97 18.57 3.10 21.80
CA VAL A 97 17.57 4.17 21.72
C VAL A 97 17.87 5.23 22.77
N ASP A 98 18.13 4.84 24.01
CA ASP A 98 18.35 5.74 25.14
C ASP A 98 19.65 6.57 24.96
N GLN A 99 20.64 6.01 24.29
CA GLN A 99 21.89 6.70 23.96
C GLN A 99 21.84 7.48 22.64
N GLY A 100 20.71 7.43 21.90
CA GLY A 100 20.45 8.19 20.70
C GLY A 100 21.05 7.63 19.40
N TYR A 101 21.56 6.40 19.40
CA TYR A 101 22.04 5.70 18.20
C TYR A 101 20.88 5.24 17.32
N LEU A 102 19.75 4.92 17.91
CA LEU A 102 18.49 4.60 17.23
C LEU A 102 17.38 5.56 17.66
N ARG A 103 16.50 5.93 16.75
CA ARG A 103 15.27 6.67 17.09
C ARG A 103 14.21 5.79 17.74
N GLY A 104 14.29 4.49 17.51
CA GLY A 104 13.38 3.48 18.04
C GLY A 104 13.73 2.13 17.44
N ILE A 105 13.43 1.06 18.17
CA ILE A 105 13.67 -0.30 17.70
C ILE A 105 12.73 -0.58 16.51
N PRO A 106 13.27 -0.97 15.35
CA PRO A 106 12.46 -1.24 14.16
C PRO A 106 11.55 -2.45 14.39
N LEU A 107 10.40 -2.47 13.71
CA LEU A 107 9.50 -3.62 13.69
C LEU A 107 10.12 -4.76 12.86
N ASP A 108 10.07 -5.97 13.39
CA ASP A 108 10.33 -7.17 12.58
C ASP A 108 9.13 -7.39 11.63
N PRO A 109 9.32 -7.28 10.31
CA PRO A 109 8.23 -7.38 9.33
C PRO A 109 7.61 -8.77 9.25
N MET A 110 8.28 -9.80 9.79
CA MET A 110 7.78 -11.17 9.79
C MET A 110 6.86 -11.44 10.98
N THR A 111 7.17 -10.91 12.15
CA THR A 111 6.36 -11.06 13.37
C THR A 111 5.41 -9.90 13.58
N GLY A 112 5.70 -8.72 13.00
CA GLY A 112 4.92 -7.49 13.20
C GLY A 112 5.16 -6.81 14.56
N SER A 113 6.23 -7.17 15.28
CA SER A 113 6.56 -6.64 16.60
C SER A 113 8.02 -6.17 16.67
N SER A 114 8.29 -5.16 17.47
CA SER A 114 9.66 -4.71 17.79
C SER A 114 10.28 -5.48 18.97
N GLN A 115 9.52 -6.35 19.64
CA GLN A 115 9.97 -7.07 20.83
C GLN A 115 10.38 -8.51 20.54
N THR A 116 10.26 -8.94 19.31
CA THR A 116 10.52 -10.33 18.89
C THR A 116 11.93 -10.56 18.36
N TRP A 117 12.77 -9.54 18.34
CA TRP A 117 14.15 -9.69 17.95
C TRP A 117 14.88 -10.66 18.89
N ARG A 118 15.60 -11.63 18.31
CA ARG A 118 16.47 -12.54 19.06
C ARG A 118 17.86 -11.94 19.12
N VAL A 119 18.29 -11.59 20.31
CA VAL A 119 19.63 -11.05 20.55
C VAL A 119 20.59 -12.19 20.86
N ILE A 120 21.79 -12.13 20.27
CA ILE A 120 22.90 -13.03 20.54
C ILE A 120 23.91 -12.27 21.38
N MET A 121 24.22 -12.81 22.57
CA MET A 121 25.21 -12.22 23.47
C MET A 121 26.62 -12.70 23.11
N GLU A 122 27.62 -11.88 23.37
CA GLU A 122 29.03 -12.28 23.27
C GLU A 122 29.33 -13.45 24.20
N ASP A 123 30.13 -14.40 23.72
CA ASP A 123 30.69 -15.45 24.58
C ASP A 123 31.73 -14.86 25.52
N ALA A 124 31.80 -15.39 26.74
CA ALA A 124 32.74 -14.96 27.80
C ALA A 124 34.23 -14.97 27.37
N VAL A 125 34.57 -15.70 26.31
CA VAL A 125 35.93 -15.81 25.75
C VAL A 125 36.27 -14.63 24.85
N SER A 126 35.29 -13.95 24.27
CA SER A 126 35.45 -12.83 23.33
C SER A 126 35.41 -11.46 24.03
N MET A 127 35.16 -11.45 25.34
CA MET A 127 35.06 -10.21 26.12
C MET A 127 36.42 -9.51 26.25
N VAL A 128 36.53 -8.33 25.67
CA VAL A 128 37.65 -7.43 25.91
C VAL A 128 37.25 -6.44 27.00
N ASP A 129 37.74 -6.64 28.21
CA ASP A 129 37.59 -5.73 29.37
C ASP A 129 36.13 -5.51 29.89
N GLN A 130 35.17 -6.41 29.58
CA GLN A 130 33.78 -6.30 30.06
C GLN A 130 33.48 -7.28 31.21
N THR A 131 32.77 -6.77 32.22
CA THR A 131 32.30 -7.59 33.35
C THR A 131 31.01 -8.37 33.03
N GLN A 132 30.30 -8.00 31.98
CA GLN A 132 29.03 -8.61 31.55
C GLN A 132 28.97 -8.76 30.04
N PRO A 133 28.46 -9.89 29.52
CA PRO A 133 28.29 -10.08 28.07
C PRO A 133 27.28 -9.08 27.51
N GLY A 134 27.61 -8.49 26.39
CA GLY A 134 26.71 -7.61 25.66
C GLY A 134 26.16 -8.24 24.38
N ILE A 135 25.26 -7.54 23.70
CA ILE A 135 24.67 -7.97 22.44
C ILE A 135 25.73 -7.86 21.35
N TYR A 136 25.99 -9.02 20.70
CA TYR A 136 26.90 -9.13 19.57
C TYR A 136 26.16 -9.14 18.23
N ASP A 137 25.02 -9.86 18.15
CA ASP A 137 24.24 -9.98 16.91
C ASP A 137 22.75 -10.01 17.19
N VAL A 138 21.96 -9.80 16.13
CA VAL A 138 20.49 -9.79 16.20
C VAL A 138 19.94 -10.59 15.02
N HIS A 139 18.96 -11.45 15.30
CA HIS A 139 18.22 -12.24 14.33
C HIS A 139 16.71 -11.98 14.42
N SER A 140 15.97 -12.36 13.36
CA SER A 140 14.50 -12.32 13.39
C SER A 140 13.94 -13.30 14.43
N GLY A 141 12.88 -12.91 15.11
CA GLY A 141 12.12 -13.79 16.00
C GLY A 141 11.15 -14.72 15.30
N SER A 142 11.13 -14.74 13.96
CA SER A 142 10.22 -15.54 13.16
C SER A 142 10.78 -16.94 12.89
N ASP A 143 10.00 -17.98 13.17
CA ASP A 143 10.32 -19.37 12.83
C ASP A 143 9.91 -19.75 11.39
N LEU A 144 9.39 -18.78 10.62
CA LEU A 144 9.01 -18.99 9.22
C LEU A 144 10.24 -19.13 8.32
N LYS A 145 10.03 -19.70 7.13
CA LYS A 145 11.07 -19.82 6.10
C LYS A 145 10.90 -18.80 5.01
N SER A 146 12.02 -18.34 4.48
CA SER A 146 12.09 -17.44 3.34
C SER A 146 11.59 -18.11 2.05
N LEU A 147 11.39 -17.33 0.99
CA LEU A 147 11.08 -17.83 -0.34
C LEU A 147 12.20 -18.76 -0.90
N GLU A 148 13.42 -18.63 -0.38
CA GLU A 148 14.59 -19.45 -0.73
C GLU A 148 14.72 -20.68 0.16
N GLY A 149 13.85 -20.84 1.18
CA GLY A 149 13.81 -21.99 2.07
C GLY A 149 14.66 -21.88 3.33
N THR A 150 15.42 -20.79 3.52
CA THR A 150 16.20 -20.52 4.74
C THR A 150 15.31 -19.99 5.87
N PRO A 151 15.46 -20.44 7.13
CA PRO A 151 14.73 -19.87 8.25
C PRO A 151 15.10 -18.38 8.45
N TYR A 152 14.14 -17.54 8.78
CA TYR A 152 14.43 -16.12 9.10
C TYR A 152 15.21 -15.99 10.42
N ALA A 153 15.10 -16.97 11.30
CA ALA A 153 15.87 -17.01 12.54
C ALA A 153 17.38 -17.16 12.34
N ASP A 154 17.82 -17.53 11.13
CA ASP A 154 19.24 -17.68 10.79
C ASP A 154 19.79 -16.47 10.00
N TRP A 155 18.97 -15.43 9.80
CA TRP A 155 19.33 -14.24 9.02
C TRP A 155 20.07 -13.20 9.85
#